data_e2f65fd5f92e9864f29783affa938d74
#
_entry.id   e2f65fd5f92e9864f29783affa938d74
#
_cell.length_a   1.000
_cell.length_b   1.000
_cell.length_c   1.000
_cell.angle_alpha   90.00
_cell.angle_beta   90.00
_cell.angle_gamma   90.00
#
_symmetry.space_group_name_H-M   'P 1'
#
loop_
_entity.id
_entity.type
_entity.pdbx_description
1 polymer ?
#
loop_
_entity_poly.entity_id
_entity_poly.type
_entity_poly.pdbx_seq_one_letter_code
_entity_poly.pdbx_strand_id
1 'polypeptide(L)'
;YDVSVNKILETNETSTKLYNGQSLFIPININVESSDIKKTNKKFKIALLLPFYINLNDTLVASFEDREEASEVVLGKSKMALEFMQGINLSLDTIKKLGIGIDMIVLDTRNDSSKTVEIIKSKVLDTVDIIIGPIYSRNMDLVCKKYGNDKNKIIISPLSKSTEFLKNHSNSFMINTPFKNQTKIISDFIDKKYISKNIIICYDEKEKGLAMFMERKLDKSKNNISKMNMIYTHIDSI
;
A
#
# COMPACT_ATOMS: atom_id res chain seq x y z
N TYR A 1 -4.51 -11.52 -18.67
CA TYR A 1 -5.65 -10.60 -18.58
C TYR A 1 -6.41 -10.71 -19.90
N ASP A 2 -7.66 -11.14 -19.86
CA ASP A 2 -8.49 -11.30 -21.05
C ASP A 2 -9.21 -9.98 -21.37
N VAL A 3 -8.40 -8.93 -21.62
CA VAL A 3 -8.87 -7.59 -21.90
C VAL A 3 -8.32 -7.16 -23.24
N SER A 4 -9.19 -6.78 -24.17
CA SER A 4 -8.76 -6.32 -25.50
C SER A 4 -7.98 -5.00 -25.42
N VAL A 5 -7.03 -4.82 -26.34
CA VAL A 5 -6.24 -3.59 -26.45
C VAL A 5 -7.15 -2.37 -26.59
N ASN A 6 -8.22 -2.47 -27.41
CA ASN A 6 -9.18 -1.40 -27.61
C ASN A 6 -9.85 -0.98 -26.30
N LYS A 7 -10.21 -1.94 -25.44
CA LYS A 7 -10.82 -1.66 -24.14
C LYS A 7 -9.88 -0.93 -23.21
N ILE A 8 -8.59 -1.27 -23.24
CA ILE A 8 -7.56 -0.57 -22.47
C ILE A 8 -7.39 0.85 -22.97
N LEU A 9 -7.34 1.06 -24.29
CA LEU A 9 -7.20 2.38 -24.89
C LEU A 9 -8.39 3.29 -24.57
N GLU A 10 -9.63 2.78 -24.70
CA GLU A 10 -10.86 3.50 -24.36
C GLU A 10 -10.87 3.92 -22.88
N THR A 11 -10.55 2.97 -21.98
CA THR A 11 -10.58 3.23 -20.53
C THR A 11 -9.55 4.28 -20.09
N ASN A 12 -8.43 4.36 -20.81
CA ASN A 12 -7.35 5.30 -20.48
C ASN A 12 -7.39 6.59 -21.34
N GLU A 13 -8.36 6.74 -22.23
CA GLU A 13 -8.46 7.88 -23.16
C GLU A 13 -7.10 8.14 -23.88
N THR A 14 -6.38 7.08 -24.25
CA THR A 14 -5.04 7.17 -24.81
C THR A 14 -4.98 6.59 -26.22
N SER A 15 -3.92 6.97 -26.95
CA SER A 15 -3.62 6.42 -28.26
C SER A 15 -2.79 5.13 -28.15
N THR A 16 -2.55 4.47 -29.27
CA THR A 16 -1.69 3.27 -29.35
C THR A 16 -0.21 3.53 -29.03
N LYS A 17 0.21 4.80 -28.94
CA LYS A 17 1.57 5.16 -28.54
C LYS A 17 1.66 5.31 -27.02
N LEU A 18 2.40 4.41 -26.39
CA LEU A 18 2.68 4.45 -24.96
C LEU A 18 4.07 5.04 -24.73
N TYR A 19 4.22 5.72 -23.60
CA TYR A 19 5.49 6.32 -23.17
C TYR A 19 6.06 5.55 -21.99
N ASN A 20 7.38 5.50 -21.89
CA ASN A 20 8.03 4.87 -20.74
C ASN A 20 7.63 5.58 -19.43
N GLY A 21 7.15 4.80 -18.46
CA GLY A 21 6.62 5.31 -17.18
C GLY A 21 5.15 5.77 -17.22
N GLN A 22 4.43 5.55 -18.32
CA GLN A 22 2.98 5.80 -18.38
C GLN A 22 2.24 4.76 -17.54
N SER A 23 1.36 5.24 -16.67
CA SER A 23 0.44 4.38 -15.92
C SER A 23 -0.80 4.10 -16.77
N LEU A 24 -1.16 2.83 -16.89
CA LEU A 24 -2.39 2.41 -17.57
C LEU A 24 -3.34 1.77 -16.55
N PHE A 25 -4.60 2.12 -16.64
CA PHE A 25 -5.67 1.44 -15.95
C PHE A 25 -6.13 0.25 -16.81
N ILE A 26 -6.05 -0.96 -16.29
CA ILE A 26 -6.53 -2.16 -16.97
C ILE A 26 -7.92 -2.49 -16.40
N PRO A 27 -9.01 -2.31 -17.15
CA PRO A 27 -10.35 -2.65 -16.68
C PRO A 27 -10.48 -4.16 -16.61
N ILE A 28 -10.47 -4.70 -15.39
CA ILE A 28 -10.70 -6.12 -15.15
C ILE A 28 -12.19 -6.28 -14.84
N ASN A 29 -12.97 -6.85 -15.75
CA ASN A 29 -14.29 -7.32 -15.42
C ASN A 29 -14.14 -8.62 -14.62
N ILE A 30 -14.14 -8.51 -13.29
CA ILE A 30 -14.26 -9.67 -12.43
C ILE A 30 -15.75 -10.02 -12.38
N ASN A 31 -16.28 -10.55 -13.45
CA ASN A 31 -17.50 -11.33 -13.38
C ASN A 31 -17.12 -12.68 -12.78
N VAL A 32 -17.06 -12.76 -11.48
CA VAL A 32 -16.97 -14.02 -10.76
C VAL A 32 -18.35 -14.65 -10.76
N GLU A 33 -18.78 -15.17 -11.90
CA GLU A 33 -19.81 -16.18 -11.90
C GLU A 33 -19.23 -17.39 -11.17
N SER A 34 -19.82 -17.70 -10.04
CA SER A 34 -19.36 -18.75 -9.11
C SER A 34 -19.37 -20.18 -9.70
N SER A 35 -19.79 -20.34 -10.95
CA SER A 35 -19.91 -21.62 -11.66
C SER A 35 -18.65 -22.08 -12.42
N ASP A 36 -17.71 -21.18 -12.76
CA ASP A 36 -16.59 -21.49 -13.66
C ASP A 36 -15.18 -21.44 -13.04
N ILE A 37 -15.09 -21.27 -11.73
CA ILE A 37 -13.79 -21.41 -11.05
C ILE A 37 -13.46 -22.90 -11.03
N LYS A 38 -12.74 -23.38 -12.04
CA LYS A 38 -12.03 -24.66 -11.93
C LYS A 38 -11.22 -24.59 -10.65
N LYS A 39 -11.63 -25.37 -9.64
CA LYS A 39 -10.87 -25.50 -8.39
C LYS A 39 -9.43 -25.83 -8.76
N THR A 40 -8.58 -24.83 -8.78
CA THR A 40 -7.16 -25.07 -8.99
C THR A 40 -6.62 -25.56 -7.66
N ASN A 41 -6.11 -26.78 -7.60
CA ASN A 41 -5.38 -27.29 -6.42
C ASN A 41 -4.03 -26.56 -6.23
N LYS A 42 -3.98 -25.31 -6.65
CA LYS A 42 -2.77 -24.49 -6.58
C LYS A 42 -2.60 -23.97 -5.17
N LYS A 43 -1.46 -24.23 -4.58
CA LYS A 43 -1.11 -23.77 -3.23
C LYS A 43 -0.03 -22.71 -3.34
N PHE A 44 -0.26 -21.55 -2.71
CA PHE A 44 0.70 -20.45 -2.67
C PHE A 44 1.27 -20.30 -1.28
N LYS A 45 2.57 -20.06 -1.20
CA LYS A 45 3.23 -19.69 0.06
C LYS A 45 3.40 -18.19 0.12
N ILE A 46 2.90 -17.57 1.18
CA ILE A 46 2.89 -16.13 1.36
C ILE A 46 3.64 -15.78 2.65
N ALA A 47 4.59 -14.85 2.58
CA ALA A 47 5.16 -14.20 3.75
C ALA A 47 4.50 -12.86 3.99
N LEU A 48 3.99 -12.64 5.20
CA LEU A 48 3.43 -11.38 5.66
C LEU A 48 4.40 -10.71 6.63
N LEU A 49 4.94 -9.55 6.25
CA LEU A 49 5.94 -8.81 7.00
C LEU A 49 5.31 -7.55 7.60
N LEU A 50 4.94 -7.60 8.87
CA LEU A 50 4.26 -6.50 9.57
C LEU A 50 4.99 -6.13 10.87
N PRO A 51 4.87 -4.88 11.34
CA PRO A 51 5.48 -4.42 12.58
C PRO A 51 4.57 -4.70 13.79
N PHE A 52 4.53 -5.93 14.25
CA PHE A 52 3.71 -6.32 15.41
C PHE A 52 4.32 -5.87 16.74
N TYR A 53 5.64 -5.68 16.81
CA TYR A 53 6.36 -5.33 18.04
C TYR A 53 6.08 -6.33 19.17
N ILE A 54 6.10 -7.62 18.87
CA ILE A 54 5.75 -8.70 19.81
C ILE A 54 6.56 -8.56 21.11
N ASN A 55 7.88 -8.37 21.02
CA ASN A 55 8.74 -8.23 22.19
C ASN A 55 8.35 -7.08 23.11
N LEU A 56 7.83 -5.97 22.57
CA LEU A 56 7.40 -4.82 23.38
C LEU A 56 6.01 -5.04 23.95
N ASN A 57 5.13 -5.73 23.23
CA ASN A 57 3.83 -6.13 23.76
C ASN A 57 3.99 -7.15 24.88
N ASP A 58 4.90 -8.12 24.74
CA ASP A 58 5.21 -9.10 25.81
C ASP A 58 5.71 -8.37 27.07
N THR A 59 6.58 -7.38 26.92
CA THR A 59 7.06 -6.56 28.05
C THR A 59 5.92 -5.76 28.68
N LEU A 60 5.03 -5.19 27.86
CA LEU A 60 3.88 -4.46 28.34
C LEU A 60 2.95 -5.36 29.15
N VAL A 61 2.56 -6.51 28.59
CA VAL A 61 1.72 -7.51 29.26
C VAL A 61 2.33 -7.97 30.58
N ALA A 62 3.65 -8.19 30.61
CA ALA A 62 4.37 -8.59 31.83
C ALA A 62 4.40 -7.50 32.93
N SER A 63 4.09 -6.25 32.62
CA SER A 63 4.01 -5.16 33.58
C SER A 63 2.67 -5.04 34.31
N PHE A 64 1.64 -5.79 33.88
CA PHE A 64 0.34 -5.81 34.51
C PHE A 64 0.28 -6.93 35.59
N GLU A 65 -0.33 -6.62 36.74
CA GLU A 65 -0.57 -7.60 37.80
C GLU A 65 -1.74 -8.52 37.46
N ASP A 66 -2.75 -7.98 36.77
CA ASP A 66 -3.91 -8.74 36.31
C ASP A 66 -3.74 -9.17 34.83
N ARG A 67 -3.82 -10.47 34.59
CA ARG A 67 -3.67 -11.06 33.25
C ARG A 67 -4.89 -10.82 32.36
N GLU A 68 -6.08 -10.63 32.92
CA GLU A 68 -7.28 -10.35 32.12
C GLU A 68 -7.21 -8.93 31.57
N GLU A 69 -6.85 -7.93 32.40
CA GLU A 69 -6.62 -6.57 31.94
C GLU A 69 -5.46 -6.50 30.93
N ALA A 70 -4.38 -7.24 31.16
CA ALA A 70 -3.23 -7.30 30.26
C ALA A 70 -3.58 -7.82 28.88
N SER A 71 -4.55 -8.75 28.77
CA SER A 71 -4.93 -9.37 27.50
C SER A 71 -5.60 -8.40 26.50
N GLU A 72 -6.18 -7.32 27.00
CA GLU A 72 -6.84 -6.30 26.19
C GLU A 72 -5.91 -5.15 25.77
N VAL A 73 -4.72 -5.09 26.36
CA VAL A 73 -3.78 -3.98 26.13
C VAL A 73 -2.78 -4.31 25.04
N VAL A 74 -2.78 -3.48 24.01
CA VAL A 74 -1.84 -3.57 22.88
C VAL A 74 -1.21 -2.22 22.64
N LEU A 75 0.11 -2.21 22.37
CA LEU A 75 0.82 -0.99 21.99
C LEU A 75 0.15 -0.32 20.80
N GLY A 76 -0.12 0.97 20.89
CA GLY A 76 -0.79 1.74 19.81
C GLY A 76 -0.10 1.63 18.46
N LYS A 77 1.23 1.49 18.44
CA LYS A 77 2.01 1.28 17.20
C LYS A 77 1.83 -0.11 16.56
N SER A 78 1.35 -1.11 17.31
CA SER A 78 1.03 -2.46 16.79
C SER A 78 -0.35 -2.52 16.15
N LYS A 79 -1.24 -1.57 16.50
CA LYS A 79 -2.66 -1.57 16.10
C LYS A 79 -2.83 -1.71 14.59
N MET A 80 -2.09 -0.93 13.80
CA MET A 80 -2.16 -0.99 12.34
C MET A 80 -1.81 -2.38 11.78
N ALA A 81 -0.81 -3.05 12.34
CA ALA A 81 -0.42 -4.40 11.94
C ALA A 81 -1.49 -5.43 12.27
N LEU A 82 -2.11 -5.30 13.44
CA LEU A 82 -3.21 -6.18 13.88
C LEU A 82 -4.47 -5.98 13.04
N GLU A 83 -4.89 -4.75 12.77
CA GLU A 83 -6.03 -4.43 11.90
C GLU A 83 -5.80 -4.97 10.49
N PHE A 84 -4.59 -4.82 9.95
CA PHE A 84 -4.24 -5.36 8.64
C PHE A 84 -4.31 -6.90 8.64
N MET A 85 -3.82 -7.56 9.68
CA MET A 85 -3.90 -9.02 9.84
C MET A 85 -5.33 -9.52 9.93
N GLN A 86 -6.21 -8.79 10.62
CA GLN A 86 -7.65 -9.11 10.67
C GLN A 86 -8.27 -9.06 9.27
N GLY A 87 -7.96 -8.04 8.47
CA GLY A 87 -8.41 -7.94 7.09
C GLY A 87 -7.91 -9.11 6.21
N ILE A 88 -6.67 -9.54 6.40
CA ILE A 88 -6.12 -10.72 5.73
C ILE A 88 -6.89 -11.98 6.13
N ASN A 89 -7.16 -12.20 7.41
CA ASN A 89 -7.89 -13.37 7.86
C ASN A 89 -9.29 -13.47 7.22
N LEU A 90 -10.00 -12.35 7.12
CA LEU A 90 -11.29 -12.31 6.41
C LEU A 90 -11.13 -12.64 4.91
N SER A 91 -10.06 -12.19 4.28
CA SER A 91 -9.78 -12.47 2.88
C SER A 91 -9.42 -13.93 2.64
N LEU A 92 -8.69 -14.56 3.56
CA LEU A 92 -8.31 -15.97 3.46
C LEU A 92 -9.53 -16.90 3.42
N ASP A 93 -10.57 -16.62 4.19
CA ASP A 93 -11.81 -17.40 4.16
C ASP A 93 -12.50 -17.33 2.79
N THR A 94 -12.47 -16.15 2.18
CA THR A 94 -13.01 -15.95 0.84
C THR A 94 -12.18 -16.70 -0.22
N ILE A 95 -10.86 -16.57 -0.18
CA ILE A 95 -9.93 -17.23 -1.10
C ILE A 95 -10.03 -18.75 -0.99
N LYS A 96 -10.16 -19.29 0.22
CA LYS A 96 -10.36 -20.72 0.47
C LYS A 96 -11.65 -21.24 -0.17
N LYS A 97 -12.74 -20.47 -0.13
CA LYS A 97 -14.01 -20.81 -0.82
C LYS A 97 -13.84 -20.87 -2.33
N LEU A 98 -12.90 -20.11 -2.89
CA LEU A 98 -12.53 -20.16 -4.31
C LEU A 98 -11.63 -21.37 -4.67
N GLY A 99 -11.30 -22.23 -3.72
CA GLY A 99 -10.47 -23.42 -3.94
C GLY A 99 -8.97 -23.15 -4.06
N ILE A 100 -8.51 -21.97 -3.63
CA ILE A 100 -7.09 -21.60 -3.64
C ILE A 100 -6.50 -21.90 -2.26
N GLY A 101 -5.45 -22.72 -2.20
CA GLY A 101 -4.70 -22.99 -0.97
C GLY A 101 -3.68 -21.90 -0.69
N ILE A 102 -3.61 -21.44 0.55
CA ILE A 102 -2.59 -20.48 1.01
C ILE A 102 -1.90 -21.03 2.26
N ASP A 103 -0.57 -21.11 2.21
CA ASP A 103 0.28 -21.28 3.39
C ASP A 103 0.88 -19.90 3.73
N MET A 104 0.56 -19.37 4.90
CA MET A 104 1.00 -18.05 5.32
C MET A 104 2.04 -18.15 6.44
N ILE A 105 3.15 -17.43 6.25
CA ILE A 105 4.17 -17.20 7.27
C ILE A 105 4.06 -15.74 7.70
N VAL A 106 3.88 -15.49 8.99
CA VAL A 106 3.79 -14.13 9.55
C VAL A 106 5.09 -13.79 10.26
N LEU A 107 5.69 -12.67 9.91
CA LEU A 107 6.99 -12.24 10.39
C LEU A 107 6.90 -10.83 10.98
N ASP A 108 7.40 -10.66 12.22
CA ASP A 108 7.45 -9.37 12.88
C ASP A 108 8.69 -8.59 12.47
N THR A 109 8.50 -7.50 11.74
CA THR A 109 9.58 -6.60 11.32
C THR A 109 9.96 -5.59 12.38
N ARG A 110 9.15 -5.38 13.41
CA ARG A 110 9.33 -4.34 14.46
C ARG A 110 9.58 -2.94 13.92
N ASN A 111 9.28 -2.70 12.65
CA ASN A 111 9.72 -1.49 11.91
C ASN A 111 11.23 -1.24 12.03
N ASP A 112 12.02 -2.29 12.15
CA ASP A 112 13.47 -2.26 12.34
C ASP A 112 14.16 -2.82 11.10
N SER A 113 15.11 -2.04 10.57
CA SER A 113 15.88 -2.45 9.39
C SER A 113 16.83 -3.60 9.70
N SER A 114 17.39 -3.67 10.91
CA SER A 114 18.26 -4.77 11.35
C SER A 114 17.46 -6.06 11.44
N LYS A 115 16.23 -6.00 11.98
CA LYS A 115 15.34 -7.15 12.04
C LYS A 115 14.90 -7.60 10.64
N THR A 116 14.64 -6.65 9.74
CA THR A 116 14.33 -6.96 8.35
C THR A 116 15.50 -7.65 7.65
N VAL A 117 16.72 -7.19 7.86
CA VAL A 117 17.95 -7.85 7.34
C VAL A 117 18.12 -9.26 7.93
N GLU A 118 17.85 -9.46 9.23
CA GLU A 118 17.86 -10.78 9.87
C GLU A 118 16.86 -11.73 9.19
N ILE A 119 15.63 -11.28 8.95
CA ILE A 119 14.61 -12.05 8.23
C ILE A 119 15.10 -12.43 6.82
N ILE A 120 15.70 -11.50 6.10
CA ILE A 120 16.26 -11.79 4.76
C ILE A 120 17.39 -12.83 4.85
N LYS A 121 18.29 -12.70 5.84
CA LYS A 121 19.41 -13.63 6.03
C LYS A 121 19.00 -15.03 6.47
N SER A 122 17.87 -15.17 7.15
CA SER A 122 17.32 -16.48 7.55
C SER A 122 16.87 -17.34 6.38
N LYS A 123 16.79 -16.76 5.17
CA LYS A 123 16.34 -17.41 3.93
C LYS A 123 14.89 -17.91 3.97
N VAL A 124 14.11 -17.59 4.99
CA VAL A 124 12.68 -17.97 5.07
C VAL A 124 11.90 -17.41 3.86
N LEU A 125 12.28 -16.23 3.37
CA LEU A 125 11.68 -15.62 2.19
C LEU A 125 12.08 -16.29 0.87
N ASP A 126 13.10 -17.11 0.84
CA ASP A 126 13.50 -17.85 -0.35
C ASP A 126 12.45 -18.92 -0.73
N THR A 127 11.67 -19.37 0.26
CA THR A 127 10.70 -20.48 0.11
C THR A 127 9.28 -20.03 -0.24
N VAL A 128 9.01 -18.72 -0.32
CA VAL A 128 7.67 -18.19 -0.56
C VAL A 128 7.50 -17.66 -1.98
N ASP A 129 6.27 -17.65 -2.47
CA ASP A 129 5.91 -17.13 -3.79
C ASP A 129 5.59 -15.64 -3.74
N ILE A 130 4.96 -15.18 -2.65
CA ILE A 130 4.49 -13.81 -2.48
C ILE A 130 4.99 -13.25 -1.15
N ILE A 131 5.50 -12.03 -1.18
CA ILE A 131 5.91 -11.27 0.00
C ILE A 131 5.00 -10.05 0.11
N ILE A 132 4.22 -9.96 1.17
CA ILE A 132 3.36 -8.81 1.48
C ILE A 132 4.01 -8.01 2.61
N GLY A 133 4.33 -6.76 2.36
CA GLY A 133 5.14 -5.95 3.27
C GLY A 133 6.64 -6.05 2.98
N PRO A 134 7.45 -5.41 3.81
CA PRO A 134 7.14 -4.55 4.97
C PRO A 134 6.29 -3.32 4.64
N ILE A 135 5.60 -2.78 5.67
CA ILE A 135 4.73 -1.61 5.49
C ILE A 135 5.54 -0.35 5.18
N TYR A 136 6.66 -0.17 5.86
CA TYR A 136 7.47 1.05 5.77
C TYR A 136 8.48 0.98 4.63
N SER A 137 8.56 2.05 3.84
CA SER A 137 9.35 2.14 2.60
C SER A 137 10.81 1.77 2.78
N ARG A 138 11.45 2.17 3.90
CA ARG A 138 12.85 1.85 4.18
C ARG A 138 13.10 0.35 4.26
N ASN A 139 12.22 -0.37 4.94
CA ASN A 139 12.32 -1.82 5.11
C ASN A 139 11.88 -2.55 3.83
N MET A 140 10.89 -2.00 3.11
CA MET A 140 10.47 -2.49 1.81
C MET A 140 11.63 -2.45 0.79
N ASP A 141 12.41 -1.37 0.78
CA ASP A 141 13.58 -1.22 -0.10
C ASP A 141 14.62 -2.34 0.13
N LEU A 142 14.84 -2.76 1.38
CA LEU A 142 15.74 -3.89 1.69
C LEU A 142 15.25 -5.21 1.07
N VAL A 143 13.96 -5.49 1.16
CA VAL A 143 13.35 -6.69 0.58
C VAL A 143 13.40 -6.63 -0.94
N CYS A 144 13.05 -5.48 -1.54
CA CYS A 144 13.08 -5.30 -2.99
C CYS A 144 14.49 -5.41 -3.57
N LYS A 145 15.52 -4.88 -2.91
CA LYS A 145 16.92 -5.04 -3.33
C LYS A 145 17.34 -6.50 -3.42
N LYS A 146 16.81 -7.36 -2.57
CA LYS A 146 17.15 -8.78 -2.59
C LYS A 146 16.29 -9.59 -3.55
N TYR A 147 14.99 -9.35 -3.57
CA TYR A 147 14.01 -10.22 -4.25
C TYR A 147 13.26 -9.55 -5.39
N GLY A 148 13.38 -8.24 -5.58
CA GLY A 148 12.55 -7.46 -6.50
C GLY A 148 12.74 -7.78 -7.98
N ASN A 149 13.77 -8.54 -8.35
CA ASN A 149 14.03 -9.02 -9.70
C ASN A 149 13.98 -10.56 -9.82
N ASP A 150 13.59 -11.25 -8.76
CA ASP A 150 13.37 -12.69 -8.79
C ASP A 150 12.02 -12.99 -9.47
N LYS A 151 12.09 -13.56 -10.68
CA LYS A 151 10.91 -13.86 -11.51
C LYS A 151 9.91 -14.83 -10.86
N ASN A 152 10.34 -15.57 -9.84
CA ASN A 152 9.49 -16.52 -9.12
C ASN A 152 8.80 -15.91 -7.90
N LYS A 153 8.99 -14.61 -7.65
CA LYS A 153 8.44 -13.92 -6.48
C LYS A 153 7.65 -12.69 -6.88
N ILE A 154 6.62 -12.42 -6.10
CA ILE A 154 5.83 -11.18 -6.17
C ILE A 154 6.00 -10.45 -4.84
N ILE A 155 6.38 -9.19 -4.87
CA ILE A 155 6.51 -8.35 -3.69
C ILE A 155 5.42 -7.28 -3.73
N ILE A 156 4.64 -7.19 -2.67
CA ILE A 156 3.51 -6.27 -2.59
C ILE A 156 3.70 -5.35 -1.39
N SER A 157 3.79 -4.05 -1.65
CA SER A 157 3.73 -3.04 -0.61
C SER A 157 2.27 -2.67 -0.33
N PRO A 158 1.75 -2.98 0.87
CA PRO A 158 0.34 -2.76 1.15
C PRO A 158 -0.01 -1.29 1.42
N LEU A 159 0.87 -0.54 2.08
CA LEU A 159 0.54 0.79 2.61
C LEU A 159 1.53 1.89 2.22
N SER A 160 2.62 1.58 1.52
CA SER A 160 3.59 2.61 1.12
C SER A 160 2.94 3.66 0.21
N LYS A 161 3.34 4.91 0.41
CA LYS A 161 3.01 6.04 -0.46
C LYS A 161 4.18 6.43 -1.36
N SER A 162 5.38 5.89 -1.10
CA SER A 162 6.59 6.10 -1.88
C SER A 162 6.70 5.08 -3.00
N THR A 163 7.11 5.51 -4.17
CA THR A 163 7.37 4.66 -5.34
C THR A 163 8.85 4.31 -5.52
N GLU A 164 9.73 4.73 -4.62
CA GLU A 164 11.18 4.53 -4.78
C GLU A 164 11.57 3.06 -4.87
N PHE A 165 10.97 2.20 -4.04
CA PHE A 165 11.23 0.76 -4.05
C PHE A 165 10.76 0.06 -5.34
N LEU A 166 9.92 0.70 -6.17
CA LEU A 166 9.50 0.14 -7.47
C LEU A 166 10.57 0.33 -8.55
N LYS A 167 11.49 1.28 -8.35
CA LYS A 167 12.53 1.58 -9.34
C LYS A 167 13.46 0.38 -9.50
N ASN A 168 13.63 -0.08 -10.74
CA ASN A 168 14.51 -1.20 -11.10
C ASN A 168 14.13 -2.57 -10.48
N HIS A 169 12.90 -2.72 -10.00
CA HIS A 169 12.39 -3.96 -9.40
C HIS A 169 11.10 -4.38 -10.11
N SER A 170 11.24 -5.26 -11.11
CA SER A 170 10.16 -5.65 -12.02
C SER A 170 9.01 -6.42 -11.37
N ASN A 171 9.28 -7.08 -10.24
CA ASN A 171 8.30 -7.93 -9.55
C ASN A 171 7.79 -7.30 -8.25
N SER A 172 7.95 -5.99 -8.12
CA SER A 172 7.47 -5.22 -6.97
C SER A 172 6.26 -4.38 -7.33
N PHE A 173 5.25 -4.43 -6.50
CA PHE A 173 3.96 -3.79 -6.69
C PHE A 173 3.57 -2.99 -5.46
N MET A 174 2.70 -2.00 -5.64
CA MET A 174 2.06 -1.29 -4.53
C MET A 174 0.55 -1.25 -4.73
N ILE A 175 -0.18 -1.37 -3.62
CA ILE A 175 -1.65 -1.33 -3.63
C ILE A 175 -2.13 0.13 -3.64
N ASN A 176 -1.51 0.97 -2.82
CA ASN A 176 -1.91 2.36 -2.72
C ASN A 176 -1.52 3.16 -3.97
N THR A 177 -2.44 3.97 -4.45
CA THR A 177 -2.15 4.92 -5.52
C THR A 177 -1.11 5.95 -5.03
N PRO A 178 0.00 6.16 -5.77
CA PRO A 178 1.00 7.18 -5.41
C PRO A 178 0.39 8.57 -5.30
N PHE A 179 0.88 9.38 -4.38
CA PHE A 179 0.39 10.75 -4.19
C PHE A 179 0.37 11.59 -5.46
N LYS A 180 1.39 11.45 -6.30
CA LYS A 180 1.44 12.16 -7.58
C LYS A 180 0.26 11.84 -8.49
N ASN A 181 -0.17 10.58 -8.50
CA ASN A 181 -1.31 10.14 -9.31
C ASN A 181 -2.63 10.61 -8.68
N GLN A 182 -2.76 10.50 -7.34
CA GLN A 182 -3.91 11.02 -6.62
C GLN A 182 -4.08 12.52 -6.88
N THR A 183 -3.00 13.29 -6.75
CA THR A 183 -3.01 14.74 -6.98
C THR A 183 -3.42 15.07 -8.41
N LYS A 184 -2.93 14.31 -9.41
CA LYS A 184 -3.34 14.50 -10.79
C LYS A 184 -4.84 14.28 -10.97
N ILE A 185 -5.37 13.17 -10.47
CA ILE A 185 -6.81 12.85 -10.58
C ILE A 185 -7.66 13.94 -9.92
N ILE A 186 -7.26 14.40 -8.73
CA ILE A 186 -7.96 15.47 -8.01
C ILE A 186 -7.90 16.78 -8.81
N SER A 187 -6.73 17.14 -9.35
CA SER A 187 -6.57 18.36 -10.14
C SER A 187 -7.44 18.30 -11.41
N ASP A 188 -7.41 17.20 -12.15
CA ASP A 188 -8.23 17.00 -13.35
C ASP A 188 -9.73 17.08 -13.03
N PHE A 189 -10.15 16.56 -11.88
CA PHE A 189 -11.53 16.66 -11.42
C PHE A 189 -11.93 18.11 -11.10
N ILE A 190 -11.06 18.85 -10.39
CA ILE A 190 -11.29 20.26 -10.06
C ILE A 190 -11.39 21.09 -11.34
N ASP A 191 -10.47 20.93 -12.26
CA ASP A 191 -10.40 21.67 -13.52
C ASP A 191 -11.59 21.39 -14.46
N LYS A 192 -12.22 20.21 -14.32
CA LYS A 192 -13.45 19.87 -15.08
C LYS A 192 -14.72 20.39 -14.41
N LYS A 193 -14.81 20.26 -13.07
CA LYS A 193 -16.07 20.48 -12.36
C LYS A 193 -16.21 21.89 -11.77
N TYR A 194 -15.11 22.54 -11.43
CA TYR A 194 -15.10 23.80 -10.68
C TYR A 194 -14.45 24.94 -11.48
N ILE A 195 -14.80 25.04 -12.77
CA ILE A 195 -14.32 26.10 -13.66
C ILE A 195 -14.72 27.48 -13.12
N SER A 196 -13.81 28.45 -13.19
CA SER A 196 -13.99 29.85 -12.72
C SER A 196 -14.28 29.98 -11.22
N LYS A 197 -13.78 29.01 -10.42
CA LYS A 197 -13.89 29.08 -8.96
C LYS A 197 -12.56 29.48 -8.30
N ASN A 198 -12.68 30.01 -7.08
CA ASN A 198 -11.51 30.22 -6.23
C ASN A 198 -11.19 28.89 -5.54
N ILE A 199 -10.00 28.35 -5.77
CA ILE A 199 -9.50 27.12 -5.16
C ILE A 199 -8.48 27.48 -4.09
N ILE A 200 -8.74 27.07 -2.85
CA ILE A 200 -7.82 27.27 -1.75
C ILE A 200 -7.23 25.92 -1.35
N ILE A 201 -5.90 25.80 -1.42
CA ILE A 201 -5.17 24.61 -0.98
C ILE A 201 -4.70 24.87 0.46
N CYS A 202 -5.34 24.22 1.43
CA CYS A 202 -4.94 24.25 2.83
C CYS A 202 -3.93 23.11 3.10
N TYR A 203 -2.82 23.41 3.78
CA TYR A 203 -1.78 22.43 4.09
C TYR A 203 -1.09 22.76 5.41
N ASP A 204 -0.50 21.75 6.06
CA ASP A 204 0.48 21.95 7.13
C ASP A 204 1.91 21.97 6.56
N GLU A 205 2.90 22.38 7.36
CA GLU A 205 4.28 22.53 6.90
C GLU A 205 4.88 21.19 6.41
N LYS A 206 4.43 20.05 6.94
CA LYS A 206 4.89 18.73 6.51
C LYS A 206 4.40 18.38 5.10
N GLU A 207 3.25 18.92 4.71
CA GLU A 207 2.60 18.65 3.42
C GLU A 207 2.83 19.75 2.38
N LYS A 208 3.61 20.79 2.70
CA LYS A 208 3.93 21.92 1.82
C LYS A 208 4.38 21.51 0.43
N GLY A 209 5.25 20.49 0.34
CA GLY A 209 5.72 19.95 -0.94
C GLY A 209 4.58 19.39 -1.80
N LEU A 210 3.61 18.75 -1.18
CA LEU A 210 2.43 18.18 -1.83
C LEU A 210 1.48 19.28 -2.30
N ALA A 211 1.25 20.30 -1.47
CA ALA A 211 0.46 21.47 -1.82
C ALA A 211 1.04 22.23 -3.03
N MET A 212 2.36 22.42 -3.06
CA MET A 212 3.04 23.02 -4.19
C MET A 212 2.95 22.17 -5.46
N PHE A 213 2.98 20.85 -5.31
CA PHE A 213 2.81 19.95 -6.45
C PHE A 213 1.38 20.02 -7.00
N MET A 214 0.37 20.06 -6.13
CA MET A 214 -1.04 20.21 -6.51
C MET A 214 -1.30 21.55 -7.21
N GLU A 215 -0.80 22.65 -6.67
CA GLU A 215 -0.91 23.98 -7.31
C GLU A 215 -0.37 23.98 -8.74
N ARG A 216 0.76 23.30 -8.97
CA ARG A 216 1.37 23.20 -10.32
C ARG A 216 0.57 22.34 -11.29
N LYS A 217 -0.29 21.46 -10.78
CA LYS A 217 -1.14 20.59 -11.61
C LYS A 217 -2.48 21.21 -11.97
N LEU A 218 -2.99 22.11 -11.14
CA LEU A 218 -4.21 22.85 -11.42
C LEU A 218 -4.01 23.87 -12.54
N ASP A 219 -5.01 23.99 -13.40
CA ASP A 219 -4.99 24.91 -14.53
C ASP A 219 -5.32 26.34 -14.06
N LYS A 220 -4.30 27.17 -13.96
CA LYS A 220 -4.44 28.59 -13.52
C LYS A 220 -5.24 29.46 -14.50
N SER A 221 -5.44 29.03 -15.74
CA SER A 221 -6.29 29.73 -16.70
C SER A 221 -7.77 29.50 -16.43
N LYS A 222 -8.10 28.40 -15.76
CA LYS A 222 -9.48 28.02 -15.42
C LYS A 222 -9.91 28.46 -14.04
N ASN A 223 -8.98 28.54 -13.11
CA ASN A 223 -9.27 28.77 -11.69
C ASN A 223 -8.30 29.76 -11.05
N ASN A 224 -8.82 30.51 -10.08
CA ASN A 224 -8.00 31.35 -9.24
C ASN A 224 -7.47 30.50 -8.05
N ILE A 225 -6.16 30.27 -7.98
CA ILE A 225 -5.57 29.31 -7.04
C ILE A 225 -4.78 30.08 -5.97
N SER A 226 -5.07 29.82 -4.71
CA SER A 226 -4.33 30.31 -3.56
C SER A 226 -3.95 29.19 -2.61
N LYS A 227 -2.95 29.44 -1.75
CA LYS A 227 -2.47 28.51 -0.74
C LYS A 227 -2.59 29.12 0.64
N MET A 228 -2.98 28.28 1.61
CA MET A 228 -3.08 28.65 3.01
C MET A 228 -2.31 27.64 3.86
N ASN A 229 -1.28 28.09 4.57
CA ASN A 229 -0.62 27.28 5.58
C ASN A 229 -1.46 27.28 6.85
N MET A 230 -1.85 26.11 7.34
CA MET A 230 -2.58 25.96 8.59
C MET A 230 -1.58 25.67 9.72
N ILE A 231 -1.47 26.59 10.65
CA ILE A 231 -0.68 26.42 11.86
C ILE A 231 -1.62 25.91 12.94
N TYR A 232 -1.46 24.65 13.34
CA TYR A 232 -2.15 24.10 14.51
C TYR A 232 -1.40 24.55 15.77
N THR A 233 -1.94 25.49 16.51
CA THR A 233 -1.53 25.70 17.90
C THR A 233 -2.22 24.62 18.74
N HIS A 234 -1.47 23.71 19.33
CA HIS A 234 -1.99 22.91 20.43
C HIS A 234 -2.39 23.86 21.54
N ILE A 235 -3.69 24.02 21.76
CA ILE A 235 -4.20 24.57 23.02
C ILE A 235 -4.07 23.36 23.96
N ASP A 236 -3.00 23.33 24.75
CA ASP A 236 -2.95 22.44 25.90
C ASP A 236 -4.17 22.78 26.75
N SER A 237 -5.06 21.81 26.89
CA SER A 237 -6.23 21.87 27.74
C SER A 237 -5.77 22.23 29.16
N ILE A 238 -6.14 23.41 29.63
CA ILE A 238 -6.07 23.86 31.03
C ILE A 238 -6.94 22.97 31.90
#